data_a1276266b369cbe15d325137014f3876
#
_entry.id   a1276266b369cbe15d325137014f3876
#
_cell.length_a   1.000
_cell.length_b   1.000
_cell.length_c   1.000
_cell.angle_alpha   90.00
_cell.angle_beta   90.00
_cell.angle_gamma   90.00
#
_symmetry.space_group_name_H-M   'P 1'
#
loop_
_entity.id
_entity.type
_entity.pdbx_description
1 polymer ?
#
loop_
_entity_poly.entity_id
_entity_poly.type
_entity_poly.pdbx_seq_one_letter_code
_entity_poly.pdbx_strand_id
1 'polypeptide(L)'
;MYGIQLLLGSEVNILDAQGTVDLAQRTLERMDVVIASLHMPCMKPGSKLENTESYLNVMKNPYVNIIGHPDDGRYEVDYEALVQGAKEYGKILEVNNHSIVPNSFRQNARETGRFCKII
;
A
#
# COMPACT_ATOMS: atom_id res chain seq x y z
N MET A 1 -16.85 -23.47 -19.66
CA MET A 1 -16.44 -22.04 -19.58
C MET A 1 -17.25 -21.41 -18.46
N TYR A 2 -16.62 -20.84 -17.45
CA TYR A 2 -17.29 -20.49 -16.16
C TYR A 2 -17.55 -18.99 -16.00
N GLY A 3 -17.30 -18.17 -17.01
CA GLY A 3 -17.51 -16.72 -16.96
C GLY A 3 -16.64 -15.99 -15.91
N ILE A 4 -15.53 -16.60 -15.49
CA ILE A 4 -14.60 -16.02 -14.51
C ILE A 4 -13.37 -15.49 -15.24
N GLN A 5 -13.02 -14.24 -15.00
CA GLN A 5 -11.74 -13.68 -15.42
C GLN A 5 -10.71 -13.90 -14.30
N LEU A 6 -9.61 -14.57 -14.65
CA LEU A 6 -8.50 -14.77 -13.72
C LEU A 6 -7.47 -13.65 -13.91
N LEU A 7 -7.13 -12.96 -12.83
CA LEU A 7 -6.10 -11.93 -12.81
C LEU A 7 -4.82 -12.50 -12.17
N LEU A 8 -3.68 -12.31 -12.84
CA LEU A 8 -2.38 -12.66 -12.29
C LEU A 8 -1.83 -11.49 -11.49
N GLY A 9 -1.52 -11.71 -10.21
CA GLY A 9 -1.01 -10.66 -9.35
C GLY A 9 0.11 -11.14 -8.43
N SER A 10 0.75 -10.17 -7.79
CA SER A 10 1.77 -10.40 -6.76
C SER A 10 1.67 -9.35 -5.67
N GLU A 11 1.94 -9.76 -4.44
CA GLU A 11 2.28 -8.87 -3.35
C GLU A 11 3.80 -8.73 -3.31
N VAL A 12 4.29 -7.51 -3.54
CA VAL A 12 5.72 -7.18 -3.54
C VAL A 12 6.11 -6.52 -2.23
N ASN A 13 7.36 -6.73 -1.82
CA ASN A 13 7.92 -6.11 -0.63
C ASN A 13 8.58 -4.77 -0.97
N ILE A 14 8.26 -3.74 -0.18
CA ILE A 14 8.98 -2.47 -0.20
C ILE A 14 10.27 -2.66 0.58
N LEU A 15 11.41 -2.29 -0.02
CA LEU A 15 12.74 -2.59 0.52
C LEU A 15 13.40 -1.39 1.20
N ASP A 16 12.98 -0.18 0.86
CA ASP A 16 13.62 1.06 1.34
C ASP A 16 12.66 2.27 1.29
N ALA A 17 13.12 3.38 1.84
CA ALA A 17 12.37 4.64 1.83
C ALA A 17 12.17 5.24 0.42
N GLN A 18 12.95 4.82 -0.56
CA GLN A 18 12.82 5.24 -1.96
C GLN A 18 11.68 4.51 -2.68
N GLY A 19 11.07 3.52 -2.04
CA GLY A 19 9.99 2.73 -2.62
C GLY A 19 10.47 1.66 -3.61
N THR A 20 11.71 1.22 -3.46
CA THR A 20 12.24 0.07 -4.22
C THR A 20 11.47 -1.19 -3.83
N VAL A 21 11.13 -2.02 -4.82
CA VAL A 21 10.43 -3.29 -4.61
C VAL A 21 11.26 -4.47 -5.06
N ASP A 22 10.95 -5.65 -4.52
CA ASP A 22 11.73 -6.88 -4.72
C ASP A 22 11.45 -7.62 -6.04
N LEU A 23 10.62 -7.08 -6.92
CA LEU A 23 10.43 -7.58 -8.27
C LEU A 23 10.93 -6.58 -9.32
N ALA A 24 11.57 -7.10 -10.36
CA ALA A 24 12.01 -6.30 -11.48
C ALA A 24 10.82 -5.69 -12.24
N GLN A 25 10.99 -4.48 -12.77
CA GLN A 25 9.96 -3.77 -13.52
C GLN A 25 9.35 -4.61 -14.64
N ARG A 26 10.18 -5.32 -15.42
CA ARG A 26 9.74 -6.22 -16.50
C ARG A 26 8.78 -7.33 -16.02
N THR A 27 8.85 -7.72 -14.73
CA THR A 27 7.95 -8.68 -14.13
C THR A 27 6.64 -8.00 -13.73
N LEU A 28 6.72 -6.81 -13.14
CA LEU A 28 5.55 -6.01 -12.76
C LEU A 28 4.68 -5.65 -13.96
N GLU A 29 5.29 -5.32 -15.09
CA GLU A 29 4.60 -5.00 -16.36
C GLU A 29 3.70 -6.13 -16.88
N ARG A 30 3.97 -7.37 -16.46
CA ARG A 30 3.22 -8.57 -16.87
C ARG A 30 2.14 -8.98 -15.88
N MET A 31 2.01 -8.27 -14.77
CA MET A 31 1.00 -8.52 -13.76
C MET A 31 -0.27 -7.73 -14.04
N ASP A 32 -1.42 -8.33 -13.75
CA ASP A 32 -2.72 -7.64 -13.82
C ASP A 32 -2.96 -6.79 -12.57
N VAL A 33 -2.43 -7.23 -11.42
CA VAL A 33 -2.55 -6.51 -10.15
C VAL A 33 -1.28 -6.68 -9.30
N VAL A 34 -0.77 -5.56 -8.77
CA VAL A 34 0.39 -5.55 -7.87
C VAL A 34 0.01 -4.84 -6.58
N ILE A 35 0.24 -5.53 -5.47
CA ILE A 35 0.09 -5.01 -4.11
C ILE A 35 1.49 -4.73 -3.57
N ALA A 36 1.75 -3.58 -2.99
CA ALA A 36 3.03 -3.26 -2.36
C ALA A 36 2.84 -3.06 -0.85
N SER A 37 3.65 -3.74 -0.05
CA SER A 37 3.52 -3.77 1.41
C SER A 37 4.87 -3.65 2.11
N LEU A 38 4.85 -3.12 3.34
CA LEU A 38 6.00 -3.16 4.26
C LEU A 38 5.95 -4.45 5.08
N HIS A 39 7.06 -5.19 5.09
CA HIS A 39 7.23 -6.41 5.88
C HIS A 39 8.55 -6.39 6.66
N MET A 40 8.49 -6.75 7.94
CA MET A 40 9.63 -6.74 8.88
C MET A 40 10.92 -7.41 8.36
N PRO A 41 10.87 -8.57 7.68
CA PRO A 41 12.07 -9.20 7.14
C PRO A 41 12.73 -8.40 6.00
N CYS A 42 11.96 -7.61 5.27
CA CYS A 42 12.42 -6.90 4.08
C CYS A 42 12.84 -5.47 4.38
N MET A 43 12.08 -4.77 5.22
CA MET A 43 12.38 -3.41 5.68
C MET A 43 12.01 -3.29 7.14
N LYS A 44 12.99 -2.94 7.99
CA LYS A 44 12.74 -2.66 9.40
C LYS A 44 11.92 -1.38 9.56
N PRO A 45 11.02 -1.29 10.57
CA PRO A 45 10.33 -0.06 10.88
C PRO A 45 11.33 1.08 11.15
N GLY A 46 11.16 2.18 10.44
CA GLY A 46 11.89 3.41 10.64
C GLY A 46 11.06 4.45 11.40
N SER A 47 11.41 5.72 11.27
CA SER A 47 10.60 6.81 11.76
C SER A 47 9.26 6.89 11.02
N LYS A 48 8.28 7.56 11.59
CA LYS A 48 6.99 7.84 10.92
C LYS A 48 7.19 8.47 9.54
N LEU A 49 8.13 9.38 9.42
CA LEU A 49 8.47 10.03 8.14
C LEU A 49 9.01 9.01 7.12
N GLU A 50 10.01 8.22 7.50
CA GLU A 50 10.63 7.22 6.61
C GLU A 50 9.63 6.17 6.15
N ASN A 51 8.80 5.66 7.06
CA ASN A 51 7.75 4.69 6.73
C ASN A 51 6.71 5.31 5.76
N THR A 52 6.32 6.57 6.00
CA THR A 52 5.39 7.28 5.13
C THR A 52 5.99 7.51 3.74
N GLU A 53 7.25 7.96 3.69
CA GLU A 53 7.96 8.19 2.42
C GLU A 53 8.09 6.93 1.58
N SER A 54 8.36 5.77 2.21
CA SER A 54 8.45 4.50 1.49
C SER A 54 7.14 4.16 0.76
N TYR A 55 6.00 4.37 1.39
CA TYR A 55 4.69 4.20 0.75
C TYR A 55 4.43 5.25 -0.32
N LEU A 56 4.69 6.54 -0.05
CA LEU A 56 4.49 7.61 -1.03
C LEU A 56 5.37 7.40 -2.27
N ASN A 57 6.60 6.96 -2.09
CA ASN A 57 7.50 6.71 -3.20
C ASN A 57 7.11 5.48 -4.01
N VAL A 58 6.65 4.39 -3.39
CA VAL A 58 6.15 3.23 -4.14
C VAL A 58 4.87 3.53 -4.91
N MET A 59 4.03 4.47 -4.42
CA MET A 59 2.82 4.91 -5.13
C MET A 59 3.14 5.56 -6.49
N LYS A 60 4.34 6.11 -6.67
CA LYS A 60 4.80 6.68 -7.94
C LYS A 60 5.06 5.62 -9.00
N ASN A 61 5.22 4.36 -8.60
CA ASN A 61 5.40 3.26 -9.53
C ASN A 61 4.07 2.98 -10.25
N PRO A 62 4.00 3.11 -11.59
CA PRO A 62 2.75 2.97 -12.34
C PRO A 62 2.19 1.52 -12.33
N TYR A 63 3.03 0.54 -12.04
CA TYR A 63 2.65 -0.88 -11.99
C TYR A 63 2.11 -1.33 -10.64
N VAL A 64 2.28 -0.54 -9.59
CA VAL A 64 1.68 -0.79 -8.27
C VAL A 64 0.24 -0.27 -8.28
N ASN A 65 -0.70 -1.11 -7.91
CA ASN A 65 -2.13 -0.79 -7.90
C ASN A 65 -2.66 -0.56 -6.49
N ILE A 66 -2.21 -1.38 -5.54
CA ILE A 66 -2.75 -1.44 -4.19
C ILE A 66 -1.62 -1.29 -3.18
N ILE A 67 -1.86 -0.53 -2.14
CA ILE A 67 -1.00 -0.46 -0.95
C ILE A 67 -1.58 -1.39 0.10
N GLY A 68 -0.81 -2.42 0.44
CA GLY A 68 -1.22 -3.47 1.38
C GLY A 68 -1.03 -3.02 2.83
N HIS A 69 -1.98 -3.34 3.67
CA HIS A 69 -2.04 -3.13 5.13
C HIS A 69 -1.23 -1.92 5.67
N PRO A 70 -1.45 -0.70 5.13
CA PRO A 70 -0.70 0.48 5.57
C PRO A 70 -1.02 0.90 7.02
N ASP A 71 -2.03 0.30 7.62
CA ASP A 71 -2.40 0.45 9.04
C ASP A 71 -1.81 -0.63 9.96
N ASP A 72 -0.75 -1.31 9.50
CA ASP A 72 0.03 -2.22 10.34
C ASP A 72 0.74 -1.42 11.45
N GLY A 73 0.37 -1.66 12.70
CA GLY A 73 0.87 -0.93 13.87
C GLY A 73 2.38 -1.03 14.11
N ARG A 74 3.08 -1.93 13.41
CA ARG A 74 4.53 -2.03 13.46
C ARG A 74 5.23 -0.89 12.70
N TYR A 75 4.54 -0.28 11.73
CA TYR A 75 5.03 0.84 10.93
C TYR A 75 4.15 2.05 11.17
N GLU A 76 4.59 2.95 12.02
CA GLU A 76 3.89 4.21 12.21
C GLU A 76 3.95 5.04 10.94
N VAL A 77 2.82 5.55 10.46
CA VAL A 77 2.71 6.33 9.24
C VAL A 77 1.77 7.53 9.40
N ASP A 78 1.90 8.51 8.52
CA ASP A 78 0.96 9.62 8.37
C ASP A 78 -0.18 9.19 7.44
N TYR A 79 -1.32 8.81 8.02
CA TYR A 79 -2.48 8.34 7.25
C TYR A 79 -3.07 9.39 6.32
N GLU A 80 -3.04 10.66 6.71
CA GLU A 80 -3.55 11.74 5.85
C GLU A 80 -2.67 11.89 4.61
N ALA A 81 -1.35 11.87 4.79
CA ALA A 81 -0.40 11.88 3.68
C ALA A 81 -0.59 10.67 2.74
N LEU A 82 -0.82 9.47 3.28
CA LEU A 82 -1.08 8.27 2.48
C LEU A 82 -2.38 8.38 1.67
N VAL A 83 -3.44 8.91 2.27
CA VAL A 83 -4.71 9.12 1.56
C VAL A 83 -4.54 10.14 0.44
N GLN A 84 -3.85 11.24 0.66
CA GLN A 84 -3.58 12.24 -0.37
C GLN A 84 -2.70 11.66 -1.49
N GLY A 85 -1.64 10.94 -1.15
CA GLY A 85 -0.79 10.27 -2.13
C GLY A 85 -1.56 9.23 -2.96
N ALA A 86 -2.40 8.43 -2.33
CA ALA A 86 -3.22 7.45 -3.02
C ALA A 86 -4.19 8.09 -4.02
N LYS A 87 -4.78 9.24 -3.66
CA LYS A 87 -5.62 10.03 -4.59
C LYS A 87 -4.81 10.58 -5.75
N GLU A 88 -3.66 11.17 -5.46
CA GLU A 88 -2.78 11.78 -6.47
C GLU A 88 -2.30 10.76 -7.50
N TYR A 89 -1.86 9.58 -7.04
CA TYR A 89 -1.30 8.53 -7.91
C TYR A 89 -2.32 7.47 -8.33
N GLY A 90 -3.60 7.61 -7.96
CA GLY A 90 -4.65 6.68 -8.35
C GLY A 90 -4.51 5.28 -7.73
N LYS A 91 -4.01 5.18 -6.50
CA LYS A 91 -3.81 3.91 -5.80
C LYS A 91 -5.00 3.55 -4.91
N ILE A 92 -5.09 2.26 -4.60
CA ILE A 92 -6.07 1.70 -3.67
C ILE A 92 -5.35 1.45 -2.35
N LEU A 93 -5.97 1.80 -1.24
CA LEU A 93 -5.50 1.46 0.10
C LEU A 93 -6.28 0.26 0.64
N GLU A 94 -5.57 -0.77 1.09
CA GLU A 94 -6.18 -1.91 1.76
C GLU A 94 -6.57 -1.53 3.19
N VAL A 95 -7.75 -1.98 3.62
CA VAL A 95 -8.16 -1.99 5.03
C VAL A 95 -8.02 -3.42 5.54
N ASN A 96 -6.92 -3.72 6.20
CA ASN A 96 -6.67 -5.05 6.72
C ASN A 96 -7.40 -5.27 8.05
N ASN A 97 -8.18 -6.35 8.12
CA ASN A 97 -8.97 -6.67 9.31
C ASN A 97 -8.11 -7.12 10.51
N HIS A 98 -6.86 -7.53 10.28
CA HIS A 98 -5.88 -7.86 11.31
C HIS A 98 -5.21 -6.63 11.94
N SER A 99 -5.15 -5.54 11.22
CA SER A 99 -4.51 -4.30 11.67
C SER A 99 -5.51 -3.44 12.43
N ILE A 100 -5.78 -3.79 13.68
CA ILE A 100 -6.62 -2.97 14.58
C ILE A 100 -5.70 -2.04 15.36
N VAL A 101 -5.39 -0.89 14.79
CA VAL A 101 -4.65 0.17 15.48
C VAL A 101 -5.60 1.33 15.80
N PRO A 102 -5.59 1.86 17.04
CA PRO A 102 -6.30 3.10 17.36
C PRO A 102 -5.81 4.23 16.43
N ASN A 103 -6.73 5.03 15.90
CA ASN A 103 -6.48 6.11 14.95
C ASN A 103 -5.99 5.66 13.55
N SER A 104 -6.17 4.39 13.17
CA SER A 104 -5.96 3.96 11.79
C SER A 104 -6.93 4.69 10.85
N PHE A 105 -6.58 4.73 9.54
CA PHE A 105 -7.50 5.34 8.56
C PHE A 105 -8.87 4.64 8.49
N ARG A 106 -8.99 3.40 8.99
CA ARG A 106 -10.27 2.70 9.15
C ARG A 106 -11.18 3.42 10.14
N GLN A 107 -10.61 3.97 11.22
CA GLN A 107 -11.37 4.76 12.19
C GLN A 107 -11.68 6.14 11.62
N ASN A 108 -10.69 6.81 11.04
CA ASN A 108 -10.86 8.08 10.35
C ASN A 108 -11.81 7.95 9.15
N ALA A 109 -11.85 6.77 8.55
CA ALA A 109 -12.74 6.38 7.49
C ALA A 109 -14.19 6.55 7.84
N ARG A 110 -14.60 6.10 8.97
CA ARG A 110 -15.98 6.20 9.43
C ARG A 110 -16.35 7.64 9.80
N GLU A 111 -15.37 8.43 10.24
CA GLU A 111 -15.61 9.77 10.77
C GLU A 111 -15.59 10.87 9.71
N THR A 112 -14.80 10.73 8.65
CA THR A 112 -14.57 11.82 7.69
C THR A 112 -15.26 11.65 6.35
N GLY A 113 -15.74 10.46 6.00
CA GLY A 113 -16.39 10.19 4.69
C GLY A 113 -15.49 10.51 3.48
N ARG A 114 -14.18 10.68 3.67
CA ARG A 114 -13.22 11.10 2.66
C ARG A 114 -12.38 9.92 2.23
N PHE A 115 -12.81 9.19 1.17
CA PHE A 115 -12.04 8.02 0.74
C PHE A 115 -11.60 8.04 -0.72
N CYS A 116 -10.34 7.64 -0.89
CA CYS A 116 -9.87 6.86 -2.01
C CYS A 116 -10.45 5.43 -1.94
N LYS A 117 -10.45 4.72 -3.05
CA LYS A 117 -10.95 3.34 -3.11
C LYS A 117 -10.30 2.49 -2.01
N ILE A 118 -11.13 1.86 -1.20
CA ILE A 118 -10.74 0.93 -0.14
C ILE A 118 -11.30 -0.43 -0.53
N ILE A 119 -10.51 -1.44 -0.39
CA ILE A 119 -10.91 -2.85 -0.51
C ILE A 119 -10.68 -3.59 0.80
#